data_82e43c25307af7c398c204edd47be968
#
_entry.id   82e43c25307af7c398c204edd47be968
#
_cell.length_a   1.000
_cell.length_b   1.000
_cell.length_c   1.000
_cell.angle_alpha   90.00
_cell.angle_beta   90.00
_cell.angle_gamma   90.00
#
_symmetry.space_group_name_H-M   'P 1'
#
loop_
_entity.id
_entity.type
_entity.pdbx_description
1 polymer ?
#
loop_
_entity_poly.entity_id
_entity_poly.type
_entity_poly.pdbx_seq_one_letter_code
_entity_poly.pdbx_strand_id
1 'polypeptide(L)'
;MFKNGIPPTINWSSGGGGGGEVTYAVSASGDDGVFSSFNQPSSFPSGFNSLGATATDAKTLREVDEDFGLFTYTKAFFRFQNINISQGATIQSAYLKVVYSTGTGTAALKIVGTDADNVAAPSQVSDGATSLHTSAVVSWSNPSTHSTNYQTSPDIKTVVQEIVDRGSWASGNAIMIQTYYDSGGSTKQLRQARTYDYSSAAYPAKLVITT
;
A
#
# COMPACT_ATOMS: atom_id res chain seq x y z
N MET A 1 -7.48 20.12 -37.26
CA MET A 1 -6.09 20.19 -36.76
C MET A 1 -5.98 19.18 -35.63
N PHE A 2 -5.53 17.96 -35.92
CA PHE A 2 -5.47 16.85 -34.96
C PHE A 2 -4.15 16.93 -34.18
N LYS A 3 -4.22 17.08 -32.86
CA LYS A 3 -3.04 16.96 -31.99
C LYS A 3 -2.76 15.49 -31.77
N ASN A 4 -1.65 15.00 -32.32
CA ASN A 4 -1.11 13.68 -32.08
C ASN A 4 -0.66 13.56 -30.62
N GLY A 5 -1.42 12.81 -29.83
CA GLY A 5 -0.95 12.32 -28.54
C GLY A 5 0.11 11.23 -28.77
N ILE A 6 1.30 11.44 -28.27
CA ILE A 6 2.35 10.43 -28.26
C ILE A 6 1.93 9.39 -27.20
N PRO A 7 1.74 8.10 -27.57
CA PRO A 7 1.50 7.07 -26.57
C PRO A 7 2.74 6.90 -25.70
N PRO A 8 2.60 6.49 -24.43
CA PRO A 8 3.74 6.24 -23.57
C PRO A 8 4.62 5.16 -24.21
N THR A 9 5.89 5.47 -24.38
CA THR A 9 6.90 4.54 -24.88
C THR A 9 7.09 3.41 -23.86
N ILE A 10 6.55 2.24 -24.18
CA ILE A 10 6.88 0.98 -23.48
C ILE A 10 8.28 0.60 -23.95
N ASN A 11 9.26 0.73 -23.08
CA ASN A 11 10.63 0.31 -23.36
C ASN A 11 10.71 -1.21 -23.19
N TRP A 12 10.60 -1.96 -24.28
CA TRP A 12 10.89 -3.39 -24.30
C TRP A 12 12.40 -3.57 -24.43
N SER A 13 13.09 -3.88 -23.35
CA SER A 13 14.43 -4.45 -23.46
C SER A 13 14.29 -5.96 -23.67
N SER A 14 14.43 -6.41 -24.92
CA SER A 14 14.56 -7.82 -25.28
C SER A 14 16.00 -8.28 -25.04
N GLY A 15 16.19 -9.28 -24.21
CA GLY A 15 17.40 -10.08 -24.25
C GLY A 15 17.95 -10.53 -22.91
N GLY A 16 17.77 -11.83 -22.58
CA GLY A 16 18.66 -12.60 -21.68
C GLY A 16 18.35 -12.51 -20.19
N GLY A 17 17.73 -13.52 -19.64
CA GLY A 17 17.86 -14.13 -18.30
C GLY A 17 18.17 -13.29 -17.06
N GLY A 18 17.82 -12.00 -17.01
CA GLY A 18 17.89 -11.17 -15.82
C GLY A 18 16.56 -10.44 -15.69
N GLY A 19 15.83 -10.68 -14.63
CA GLY A 19 14.54 -10.06 -14.38
C GLY A 19 14.69 -8.53 -14.31
N GLY A 20 13.97 -7.80 -15.17
CA GLY A 20 14.00 -6.34 -15.20
C GLY A 20 13.18 -5.74 -14.05
N GLU A 21 13.58 -4.56 -13.58
CA GLU A 21 12.77 -3.75 -12.68
C GLU A 21 11.53 -3.23 -13.41
N VAL A 22 10.35 -3.47 -12.86
CA VAL A 22 9.07 -2.96 -13.36
C VAL A 22 8.40 -2.13 -12.28
N THR A 23 7.84 -0.99 -12.68
CA THR A 23 7.09 -0.10 -11.79
C THR A 23 5.61 -0.14 -12.14
N TYR A 24 4.77 -0.43 -11.16
CA TYR A 24 3.32 -0.36 -11.19
C TYR A 24 2.86 0.84 -10.36
N ALA A 25 1.99 1.68 -10.89
CA ALA A 25 1.43 2.81 -10.16
C ALA A 25 -0.06 2.57 -9.88
N VAL A 26 -0.56 3.10 -8.77
CA VAL A 26 -2.01 3.23 -8.54
C VAL A 26 -2.60 4.02 -9.70
N SER A 27 -3.68 3.53 -10.29
CA SER A 27 -4.19 4.02 -11.58
C SER A 27 -5.67 4.43 -11.57
N ALA A 28 -6.35 4.25 -10.45
CA ALA A 28 -7.76 4.62 -10.29
C ALA A 28 -8.06 5.10 -8.86
N SER A 29 -9.07 5.94 -8.72
CA SER A 29 -9.51 6.56 -7.46
C SER A 29 -9.88 5.55 -6.36
N GLY A 30 -10.41 4.38 -6.70
CA GLY A 30 -10.76 3.33 -5.73
C GLY A 30 -9.60 2.38 -5.36
N ASP A 31 -8.41 2.59 -5.92
CA ASP A 31 -7.26 1.70 -5.75
C ASP A 31 -6.36 2.09 -4.58
N ASP A 32 -6.59 3.23 -3.95
CA ASP A 32 -5.91 3.60 -2.71
C ASP A 32 -6.84 4.36 -1.76
N GLY A 33 -6.49 4.36 -0.48
CA GLY A 33 -7.33 4.97 0.55
C GLY A 33 -7.03 4.43 1.93
N VAL A 34 -8.07 4.40 2.77
CA VAL A 34 -7.94 4.12 4.20
C VAL A 34 -9.09 3.27 4.72
N PHE A 35 -8.76 2.28 5.55
CA PHE A 35 -9.67 1.64 6.49
C PHE A 35 -9.48 2.26 7.87
N SER A 36 -10.57 2.61 8.55
CA SER A 36 -10.52 3.23 9.88
C SER A 36 -11.34 2.43 10.90
N SER A 37 -10.85 2.39 12.12
CA SER A 37 -11.56 1.85 13.27
C SER A 37 -11.46 2.84 14.42
N PHE A 38 -12.61 3.26 14.94
CA PHE A 38 -12.75 4.25 15.99
C PHE A 38 -13.11 3.58 17.32
N ASN A 39 -12.78 4.24 18.44
CA ASN A 39 -13.15 3.81 19.79
C ASN A 39 -12.63 2.40 20.14
N GLN A 40 -11.41 2.10 19.76
CA GLN A 40 -10.80 0.81 20.00
C GLN A 40 -10.05 0.78 21.34
N PRO A 41 -9.91 -0.40 21.97
CA PRO A 41 -8.95 -0.59 23.06
C PRO A 41 -7.51 -0.40 22.55
N SER A 42 -6.53 -0.46 23.42
CA SER A 42 -5.12 -0.18 23.08
C SER A 42 -4.46 -1.14 22.06
N SER A 43 -5.18 -2.18 21.63
CA SER A 43 -4.71 -3.14 20.62
C SER A 43 -5.19 -2.79 19.21
N PHE A 44 -4.38 -3.09 18.21
CA PHE A 44 -4.77 -2.92 16.81
C PHE A 44 -5.99 -3.79 16.50
N PRO A 45 -7.05 -3.25 15.87
CA PRO A 45 -8.30 -3.96 15.66
C PRO A 45 -8.18 -5.08 14.61
N SER A 46 -8.93 -6.15 14.80
CA SER A 46 -9.08 -7.22 13.80
C SER A 46 -9.95 -6.85 12.61
N GLY A 47 -10.81 -5.82 12.76
CA GLY A 47 -11.71 -5.30 11.75
C GLY A 47 -11.82 -3.79 11.80
N PHE A 48 -12.45 -3.22 10.78
CA PHE A 48 -12.60 -1.77 10.60
C PHE A 48 -14.07 -1.41 10.50
N ASN A 49 -14.42 -0.14 10.76
CA ASN A 49 -15.79 0.35 10.74
C ASN A 49 -16.02 1.52 9.76
N SER A 50 -14.98 1.92 9.02
CA SER A 50 -15.07 2.94 7.98
C SER A 50 -14.10 2.65 6.84
N LEU A 51 -14.52 2.93 5.61
CA LEU A 51 -13.72 2.86 4.39
C LEU A 51 -13.74 4.21 3.68
N GLY A 52 -12.55 4.75 3.37
CA GLY A 52 -12.35 5.96 2.57
C GLY A 52 -11.55 5.63 1.31
N ALA A 53 -12.20 5.03 0.30
CA ALA A 53 -11.55 4.59 -0.94
C ALA A 53 -11.28 5.72 -1.95
N THR A 54 -11.87 6.91 -1.76
CA THR A 54 -11.68 8.09 -2.63
C THR A 54 -11.05 9.26 -1.87
N ALA A 55 -10.34 8.94 -0.78
CA ALA A 55 -9.71 9.97 0.03
C ALA A 55 -8.47 10.55 -0.68
N THR A 56 -8.26 11.85 -0.60
CA THR A 56 -7.05 12.51 -1.14
C THR A 56 -5.77 12.10 -0.42
N ASP A 57 -5.90 11.43 0.72
CA ASP A 57 -4.79 10.98 1.56
C ASP A 57 -5.06 9.59 2.14
N ALA A 58 -4.11 8.68 1.99
CA ALA A 58 -4.12 7.39 2.65
C ALA A 58 -3.39 7.51 4.00
N LYS A 59 -4.14 7.37 5.09
CA LYS A 59 -3.64 7.55 6.45
C LYS A 59 -3.29 6.22 7.10
N THR A 60 -2.09 6.16 7.66
CA THR A 60 -1.73 5.17 8.67
C THR A 60 -1.62 5.91 9.99
N LEU A 61 -2.57 5.69 10.88
CA LEU A 61 -2.76 6.48 12.09
C LEU A 61 -2.98 5.58 13.31
N ARG A 62 -2.39 5.97 14.43
CA ARG A 62 -2.83 5.64 15.78
C ARG A 62 -2.99 6.94 16.55
N GLU A 63 -4.19 7.21 17.00
CA GLU A 63 -4.53 8.40 17.81
C GLU A 63 -5.21 7.95 19.09
N VAL A 64 -4.91 8.61 20.18
CA VAL A 64 -5.54 8.39 21.49
C VAL A 64 -6.56 9.48 21.69
N ASP A 65 -7.78 9.13 22.05
CA ASP A 65 -8.73 10.05 22.66
C ASP A 65 -8.37 10.15 24.14
N GLU A 66 -7.81 11.27 24.54
CA GLU A 66 -7.30 11.48 25.90
C GLU A 66 -8.41 11.50 26.96
N ASP A 67 -9.63 11.87 26.56
CA ASP A 67 -10.78 11.95 27.47
C ASP A 67 -11.36 10.57 27.84
N PHE A 68 -11.26 9.61 26.93
CA PHE A 68 -11.87 8.28 27.07
C PHE A 68 -10.88 7.13 27.09
N GLY A 69 -9.59 7.39 26.85
CA GLY A 69 -8.56 6.35 26.74
C GLY A 69 -8.76 5.40 25.56
N LEU A 70 -9.58 5.79 24.58
CA LEU A 70 -9.86 5.01 23.39
C LEU A 70 -8.94 5.40 22.23
N PHE A 71 -8.79 4.49 21.27
CA PHE A 71 -7.88 4.68 20.15
C PHE A 71 -8.63 4.70 18.81
N THR A 72 -8.17 5.56 17.92
CA THR A 72 -8.48 5.48 16.50
C THR A 72 -7.29 4.88 15.77
N TYR A 73 -7.54 3.82 15.02
CA TYR A 73 -6.57 3.19 14.14
C TYR A 73 -6.98 3.37 12.70
N THR A 74 -6.02 3.69 11.85
CA THR A 74 -6.23 3.65 10.40
C THR A 74 -5.14 2.84 9.72
N LYS A 75 -5.52 2.19 8.65
CA LYS A 75 -4.68 1.39 7.79
C LYS A 75 -4.80 1.94 6.36
N ALA A 76 -3.68 2.35 5.78
CA ALA A 76 -3.64 2.74 4.38
C ALA A 76 -3.57 1.51 3.49
N PHE A 77 -4.19 1.57 2.32
CA PHE A 77 -4.09 0.55 1.28
C PHE A 77 -3.74 1.17 -0.07
N PHE A 78 -3.02 0.40 -0.88
CA PHE A 78 -2.59 0.73 -2.23
C PHE A 78 -2.72 -0.51 -3.10
N ARG A 79 -3.63 -0.51 -4.06
CA ARG A 79 -3.87 -1.60 -4.99
C ARG A 79 -3.23 -1.30 -6.33
N PHE A 80 -2.47 -2.24 -6.83
CA PHE A 80 -1.76 -2.15 -8.10
C PHE A 80 -2.33 -3.17 -9.06
N GLN A 81 -2.78 -2.71 -10.22
CA GLN A 81 -3.43 -3.53 -11.23
C GLN A 81 -2.43 -4.01 -12.29
N ASN A 82 -2.84 -5.04 -13.02
CA ASN A 82 -2.10 -5.54 -14.19
C ASN A 82 -0.65 -5.91 -13.87
N ILE A 83 -0.44 -6.61 -12.76
CA ILE A 83 0.89 -7.11 -12.35
C ILE A 83 1.32 -8.22 -13.31
N ASN A 84 2.22 -7.89 -14.23
CA ASN A 84 2.67 -8.82 -15.27
C ASN A 84 3.84 -9.69 -14.78
N ILE A 85 3.55 -10.53 -13.80
CA ILE A 85 4.49 -11.49 -13.20
C ILE A 85 3.84 -12.87 -13.23
N SER A 86 4.56 -13.87 -13.74
CA SER A 86 4.08 -15.26 -13.79
C SER A 86 3.96 -15.84 -12.39
N GLN A 87 3.02 -16.77 -12.20
CA GLN A 87 2.89 -17.52 -10.95
C GLN A 87 4.23 -18.21 -10.61
N GLY A 88 4.62 -18.15 -9.35
CA GLY A 88 5.84 -18.75 -8.83
C GLY A 88 7.15 -18.12 -9.35
N ALA A 89 7.09 -16.99 -10.05
CA ALA A 89 8.30 -16.27 -10.44
C ALA A 89 9.05 -15.79 -9.20
N THR A 90 10.37 -15.91 -9.21
CA THR A 90 11.20 -15.46 -8.09
C THR A 90 11.25 -13.94 -8.02
N ILE A 91 10.83 -13.36 -6.91
CA ILE A 91 10.95 -11.92 -6.63
C ILE A 91 12.31 -11.64 -6.01
N GLN A 92 13.16 -10.93 -6.74
CA GLN A 92 14.50 -10.54 -6.26
C GLN A 92 14.43 -9.37 -5.31
N SER A 93 13.59 -8.36 -5.62
CA SER A 93 13.30 -7.23 -4.75
C SER A 93 11.91 -6.66 -5.02
N ALA A 94 11.29 -6.05 -4.01
CA ALA A 94 10.05 -5.30 -4.17
C ALA A 94 10.02 -4.12 -3.20
N TYR A 95 9.52 -2.96 -3.65
CA TYR A 95 9.47 -1.74 -2.84
C TYR A 95 8.16 -1.00 -3.06
N LEU A 96 7.52 -0.60 -1.95
CA LEU A 96 6.45 0.39 -1.97
C LEU A 96 7.08 1.80 -1.97
N LYS A 97 6.67 2.65 -2.90
CA LYS A 97 7.08 4.05 -2.95
C LYS A 97 5.87 4.96 -2.80
N VAL A 98 5.90 5.83 -1.79
CA VAL A 98 4.83 6.79 -1.49
C VAL A 98 5.40 8.17 -1.20
N VAL A 99 4.59 9.21 -1.36
CA VAL A 99 4.93 10.57 -0.94
C VAL A 99 4.11 10.90 0.29
N TYR A 100 4.76 11.16 1.42
CA TYR A 100 4.07 11.57 2.65
C TYR A 100 3.80 13.08 2.65
N SER A 101 2.53 13.46 2.78
CA SER A 101 2.10 14.86 2.87
C SER A 101 2.28 15.43 4.27
N THR A 102 2.09 14.61 5.30
CA THR A 102 2.28 14.98 6.70
C THR A 102 2.51 13.77 7.59
N GLY A 103 3.00 14.01 8.78
CA GLY A 103 3.19 12.98 9.80
C GLY A 103 3.49 13.58 11.17
N THR A 104 3.27 12.76 12.20
CA THR A 104 3.55 13.11 13.61
C THR A 104 4.14 11.90 14.31
N GLY A 105 5.05 12.14 15.21
CA GLY A 105 5.69 11.10 16.04
C GLY A 105 6.65 10.18 15.29
N THR A 106 7.22 9.26 16.02
CA THR A 106 8.11 8.19 15.51
C THR A 106 7.27 6.97 15.16
N ALA A 107 6.82 6.88 13.93
CA ALA A 107 5.95 5.78 13.51
C ALA A 107 6.77 4.51 13.20
N ALA A 108 6.38 3.40 13.80
CA ALA A 108 6.79 2.06 13.38
C ALA A 108 5.63 1.45 12.59
N LEU A 109 5.79 1.37 11.28
CA LEU A 109 4.78 0.81 10.39
C LEU A 109 5.06 -0.66 10.11
N LYS A 110 4.00 -1.41 9.88
CA LYS A 110 4.03 -2.74 9.26
C LYS A 110 3.50 -2.63 7.84
N ILE A 111 4.10 -3.40 6.94
CA ILE A 111 3.68 -3.56 5.56
C ILE A 111 3.28 -5.02 5.38
N VAL A 112 2.10 -5.24 4.84
CA VAL A 112 1.55 -6.55 4.47
C VAL A 112 0.91 -6.48 3.09
N GLY A 113 0.66 -7.62 2.49
CA GLY A 113 -0.21 -7.75 1.33
C GLY A 113 -1.61 -8.22 1.73
N THR A 114 -2.56 -8.11 0.82
CA THR A 114 -3.80 -8.86 0.93
C THR A 114 -3.58 -10.27 0.38
N ASP A 115 -3.89 -11.29 1.18
CA ASP A 115 -3.76 -12.70 0.83
C ASP A 115 -4.87 -13.14 -0.13
N ALA A 116 -4.81 -12.66 -1.37
CA ALA A 116 -5.76 -12.95 -2.43
C ALA A 116 -5.04 -13.11 -3.78
N ASP A 117 -5.58 -13.97 -4.64
CA ASP A 117 -5.00 -14.19 -5.98
C ASP A 117 -5.16 -12.98 -6.89
N ASN A 118 -6.32 -12.32 -6.84
CA ASN A 118 -6.63 -11.12 -7.60
C ASN A 118 -7.54 -10.23 -6.75
N VAL A 119 -6.93 -9.34 -6.00
CA VAL A 119 -7.69 -8.49 -5.07
C VAL A 119 -8.56 -7.47 -5.82
N ALA A 120 -9.84 -7.41 -5.50
CA ALA A 120 -10.73 -6.36 -5.99
C ALA A 120 -10.43 -5.00 -5.35
N ALA A 121 -10.88 -3.91 -5.97
CA ALA A 121 -10.87 -2.62 -5.30
C ALA A 121 -11.78 -2.69 -4.04
N PRO A 122 -11.31 -2.19 -2.87
CA PRO A 122 -12.11 -2.23 -1.67
C PRO A 122 -13.46 -1.54 -1.84
N SER A 123 -14.52 -2.23 -1.43
CA SER A 123 -15.90 -1.76 -1.53
C SER A 123 -16.64 -1.76 -0.19
N GLN A 124 -16.08 -2.43 0.80
CA GLN A 124 -16.66 -2.58 2.14
C GLN A 124 -15.56 -2.65 3.21
N VAL A 125 -15.94 -2.40 4.44
CA VAL A 125 -14.98 -2.36 5.57
C VAL A 125 -14.31 -3.69 5.86
N SER A 126 -14.98 -4.81 5.60
CA SER A 126 -14.42 -6.16 5.78
C SER A 126 -13.24 -6.47 4.86
N ASP A 127 -13.09 -5.74 3.73
CA ASP A 127 -11.95 -5.89 2.83
C ASP A 127 -10.63 -5.44 3.50
N GLY A 128 -10.75 -4.69 4.61
CA GLY A 128 -9.65 -4.31 5.48
C GLY A 128 -9.34 -5.28 6.63
N ALA A 129 -10.04 -6.40 6.76
CA ALA A 129 -9.85 -7.31 7.90
C ALA A 129 -8.39 -7.83 7.98
N THR A 130 -7.87 -7.95 9.20
CA THR A 130 -6.49 -8.45 9.41
C THR A 130 -6.33 -9.94 9.08
N SER A 131 -7.44 -10.69 9.08
CA SER A 131 -7.46 -12.10 8.64
C SER A 131 -7.17 -12.28 7.15
N LEU A 132 -7.22 -11.19 6.37
CA LEU A 132 -6.88 -11.17 4.95
C LEU A 132 -5.43 -10.75 4.67
N HIS A 133 -4.59 -10.58 5.72
CA HIS A 133 -3.19 -10.25 5.52
C HIS A 133 -2.38 -11.47 5.08
N THR A 134 -1.35 -11.22 4.28
CA THR A 134 -0.25 -12.18 4.11
C THR A 134 0.36 -12.52 5.47
N SER A 135 0.94 -13.71 5.60
CA SER A 135 1.74 -14.09 6.78
C SER A 135 3.08 -13.34 6.82
N ALA A 136 3.63 -13.03 5.65
CA ALA A 136 4.81 -12.17 5.52
C ALA A 136 4.48 -10.73 5.92
N VAL A 137 5.27 -10.18 6.83
CA VAL A 137 5.15 -8.82 7.37
C VAL A 137 6.52 -8.15 7.35
N VAL A 138 6.59 -6.93 6.86
CA VAL A 138 7.83 -6.14 6.85
C VAL A 138 7.67 -4.89 7.71
N SER A 139 8.64 -4.63 8.58
CA SER A 139 8.67 -3.43 9.42
C SER A 139 9.28 -2.25 8.65
N TRP A 140 8.63 -1.10 8.72
CA TRP A 140 9.15 0.16 8.20
C TRP A 140 9.29 1.17 9.32
N SER A 141 10.50 1.27 9.86
CA SER A 141 10.79 2.14 11.00
C SER A 141 10.90 3.59 10.55
N ASN A 142 10.08 4.43 11.15
CA ASN A 142 10.10 5.88 11.09
C ASN A 142 10.30 6.48 9.68
N PRO A 143 9.42 6.18 8.69
CA PRO A 143 9.47 6.88 7.42
C PRO A 143 9.28 8.40 7.63
N SER A 144 9.76 9.20 6.70
CA SER A 144 9.67 10.67 6.80
C SER A 144 8.26 11.16 7.11
N THR A 145 8.14 12.18 7.93
CA THR A 145 6.85 12.80 8.28
C THR A 145 6.30 13.71 7.18
N HIS A 146 7.20 14.27 6.35
CA HIS A 146 6.84 15.12 5.22
C HIS A 146 7.92 15.00 4.15
N SER A 147 7.50 14.84 2.88
CA SER A 147 8.42 14.81 1.76
C SER A 147 7.74 15.31 0.49
N THR A 148 8.50 15.97 -0.35
CA THR A 148 8.12 16.27 -1.74
C THR A 148 8.56 15.16 -2.70
N ASN A 149 9.38 14.23 -2.22
CA ASN A 149 9.91 13.10 -2.98
C ASN A 149 9.35 11.77 -2.49
N TYR A 150 9.37 10.78 -3.34
CA TYR A 150 8.99 9.42 -2.97
C TYR A 150 9.89 8.89 -1.85
N GLN A 151 9.25 8.37 -0.81
CA GLN A 151 9.88 7.55 0.22
C GLN A 151 9.80 6.10 -0.23
N THR A 152 10.91 5.38 -0.14
CA THR A 152 10.99 3.96 -0.49
C THR A 152 10.93 3.13 0.78
N SER A 153 10.07 2.13 0.79
CA SER A 153 9.97 1.17 1.90
C SER A 153 11.24 0.30 2.00
N PRO A 154 11.44 -0.42 3.10
CA PRO A 154 12.28 -1.61 3.09
C PRO A 154 11.83 -2.60 2.00
N ASP A 155 12.71 -3.55 1.66
CA ASP A 155 12.39 -4.60 0.70
C ASP A 155 11.23 -5.48 1.19
N ILE A 156 10.12 -5.47 0.44
CA ILE A 156 8.88 -6.23 0.73
C ILE A 156 8.74 -7.46 -0.17
N LYS A 157 9.83 -7.96 -0.73
CA LYS A 157 9.82 -9.13 -1.64
C LYS A 157 9.13 -10.35 -1.05
N THR A 158 9.25 -10.59 0.26
CA THR A 158 8.59 -11.73 0.92
C THR A 158 7.07 -11.60 0.90
N VAL A 159 6.53 -10.39 1.03
CA VAL A 159 5.10 -10.10 0.93
C VAL A 159 4.60 -10.33 -0.50
N VAL A 160 5.35 -9.83 -1.49
CA VAL A 160 4.98 -9.99 -2.91
C VAL A 160 5.13 -11.45 -3.35
N GLN A 161 6.20 -12.14 -2.90
CA GLN A 161 6.44 -13.56 -3.23
C GLN A 161 5.29 -14.43 -2.73
N GLU A 162 4.82 -14.23 -1.49
CA GLU A 162 3.70 -15.01 -0.92
C GLU A 162 2.45 -14.90 -1.79
N ILE A 163 2.15 -13.71 -2.35
CA ILE A 163 1.00 -13.52 -3.24
C ILE A 163 1.22 -14.18 -4.60
N VAL A 164 2.42 -14.02 -5.19
CA VAL A 164 2.74 -14.56 -6.52
C VAL A 164 2.85 -16.09 -6.50
N ASP A 165 3.17 -16.71 -5.36
CA ASP A 165 3.23 -18.17 -5.18
C ASP A 165 1.85 -18.82 -5.02
N ARG A 166 0.79 -18.05 -4.85
CA ARG A 166 -0.58 -18.60 -4.70
C ARG A 166 -1.00 -19.40 -5.91
N GLY A 167 -1.67 -20.53 -5.66
CA GLY A 167 -2.02 -21.51 -6.71
C GLY A 167 -2.92 -20.99 -7.83
N SER A 168 -3.70 -19.92 -7.57
CA SER A 168 -4.56 -19.30 -8.58
C SER A 168 -4.08 -17.88 -8.99
N TRP A 169 -2.85 -17.51 -8.62
CA TRP A 169 -2.24 -16.30 -9.15
C TRP A 169 -2.07 -16.39 -10.66
N ALA A 170 -2.35 -15.32 -11.37
CA ALA A 170 -2.13 -15.21 -12.81
C ALA A 170 -1.51 -13.86 -13.15
N SER A 171 -0.66 -13.83 -14.16
CA SER A 171 -0.16 -12.58 -14.73
C SER A 171 -1.31 -11.69 -15.18
N GLY A 172 -1.27 -10.42 -14.82
CA GLY A 172 -2.36 -9.46 -15.02
C GLY A 172 -3.27 -9.27 -13.81
N ASN A 173 -3.14 -10.08 -12.77
CA ASN A 173 -3.87 -9.92 -11.51
C ASN A 173 -3.43 -8.66 -10.74
N ALA A 174 -4.19 -8.28 -9.73
CA ALA A 174 -3.91 -7.14 -8.88
C ALA A 174 -3.33 -7.56 -7.53
N ILE A 175 -2.38 -6.77 -7.02
CA ILE A 175 -1.83 -6.85 -5.66
C ILE A 175 -2.28 -5.64 -4.86
N MET A 176 -2.69 -5.84 -3.60
CA MET A 176 -2.92 -4.74 -2.66
C MET A 176 -1.92 -4.82 -1.51
N ILE A 177 -1.14 -3.75 -1.36
CA ILE A 177 -0.21 -3.54 -0.25
C ILE A 177 -0.88 -2.64 0.77
N GLN A 178 -0.75 -2.99 2.05
CA GLN A 178 -1.34 -2.25 3.14
C GLN A 178 -0.27 -1.84 4.15
N THR A 179 -0.44 -0.65 4.74
CA THR A 179 0.42 -0.19 5.83
C THR A 179 -0.42 0.12 7.05
N TYR A 180 0.01 -0.37 8.20
CA TYR A 180 -0.66 -0.11 9.46
C TYR A 180 0.36 0.15 10.57
N TYR A 181 -0.12 0.69 11.69
CA TYR A 181 0.71 0.99 12.84
C TYR A 181 0.90 -0.26 13.70
N ASP A 182 2.16 -0.63 13.96
CA ASP A 182 2.48 -1.88 14.65
C ASP A 182 2.17 -1.84 16.15
N SER A 183 2.77 -0.91 16.84
CA SER A 183 2.60 -0.75 18.29
C SER A 183 3.53 0.34 18.84
N GLY A 184 3.30 0.70 20.09
CA GLY A 184 4.19 1.56 20.88
C GLY A 184 3.81 3.04 20.86
N GLY A 185 4.08 3.68 21.99
CA GLY A 185 3.85 5.09 22.25
C GLY A 185 2.44 5.41 22.75
N SER A 186 2.37 6.30 23.72
CA SER A 186 1.13 6.86 24.26
C SER A 186 0.63 8.06 23.49
N THR A 187 1.38 8.50 22.45
CA THR A 187 1.11 9.72 21.70
C THR A 187 0.63 9.42 20.28
N LYS A 188 -0.02 10.40 19.67
CA LYS A 188 -0.44 10.36 18.27
C LYS A 188 0.72 10.01 17.33
N GLN A 189 0.49 9.02 16.49
CA GLN A 189 1.43 8.58 15.46
C GLN A 189 0.72 8.63 14.10
N LEU A 190 1.23 9.40 13.16
CA LEU A 190 0.61 9.60 11.86
C LEU A 190 1.64 9.54 10.74
N ARG A 191 1.30 8.82 9.68
CA ARG A 191 1.87 8.98 8.33
C ARG A 191 0.73 9.07 7.35
N GLN A 192 0.69 10.15 6.58
CA GLN A 192 -0.35 10.45 5.61
C GLN A 192 0.28 10.47 4.22
N ALA A 193 0.04 9.43 3.44
CA ALA A 193 0.51 9.34 2.07
C ALA A 193 -0.49 10.03 1.13
N ARG A 194 0.02 10.68 0.08
CA ARG A 194 -0.79 11.16 -1.03
C ARG A 194 -1.33 9.99 -1.82
N THR A 195 -2.58 10.12 -2.25
CA THR A 195 -3.29 9.12 -3.04
C THR A 195 -3.37 9.54 -4.51
N TYR A 196 -3.97 8.67 -5.32
CA TYR A 196 -4.31 8.97 -6.72
C TYR A 196 -5.19 10.22 -6.84
N ASP A 197 -6.12 10.44 -5.91
CA ASP A 197 -7.03 11.59 -5.91
C ASP A 197 -6.36 12.91 -5.51
N TYR A 198 -5.13 12.86 -4.99
CA TYR A 198 -4.38 14.05 -4.66
C TYR A 198 -3.84 14.74 -5.92
N SER A 199 -4.26 15.99 -6.15
CA SER A 199 -3.74 16.85 -7.23
C SER A 199 -3.70 16.16 -8.61
N SER A 200 -4.80 15.52 -8.98
CA SER A 200 -4.96 14.84 -10.29
C SER A 200 -3.86 13.80 -10.57
N ALA A 201 -3.63 12.91 -9.60
CA ALA A 201 -2.66 11.82 -9.69
C ALA A 201 -1.18 12.25 -9.86
N ALA A 202 -0.82 13.42 -9.33
CA ALA A 202 0.56 13.91 -9.42
C ALA A 202 1.57 13.00 -8.67
N TYR A 203 1.12 12.27 -7.64
CA TYR A 203 1.97 11.47 -6.76
C TYR A 203 1.37 10.11 -6.40
N PRO A 204 0.90 9.29 -7.38
CA PRO A 204 0.31 8.00 -7.08
C PRO A 204 1.35 7.09 -6.39
N ALA A 205 0.89 6.26 -5.47
CA ALA A 205 1.76 5.24 -4.90
C ALA A 205 2.28 4.30 -6.00
N LYS A 206 3.50 3.77 -5.80
CA LYS A 206 4.15 2.89 -6.77
C LYS A 206 4.62 1.61 -6.09
N LEU A 207 4.47 0.49 -6.77
CA LEU A 207 5.06 -0.79 -6.43
C LEU A 207 6.14 -1.09 -7.47
N VAL A 208 7.38 -1.22 -7.02
CA VAL A 208 8.54 -1.49 -7.88
C VAL A 208 8.98 -2.91 -7.60
N ILE A 209 9.01 -3.77 -8.62
CA ILE A 209 9.36 -5.19 -8.49
C ILE A 209 10.46 -5.55 -9.47
N THR A 210 11.42 -6.34 -9.01
CA THR A 210 12.45 -7.00 -9.83
C THR A 210 12.28 -8.53 -9.72
N THR A 211 12.25 -9.21 -10.84
CA THR A 211 12.16 -10.68 -10.95
C THR A 211 13.40 -11.26 -11.58
#